data_6c41b8ef94ee857a934704bfc41098dd
#
_entry.id   6c41b8ef94ee857a934704bfc41098dd
#
_cell.length_a   1.000
_cell.length_b   1.000
_cell.length_c   1.000
_cell.angle_alpha   90.00
_cell.angle_beta   90.00
_cell.angle_gamma   90.00
#
_symmetry.space_group_name_H-M   'P 1'
#
loop_
_entity.id
_entity.type
_entity.pdbx_description
1 polymer ?
#
loop_
_entity_poly.entity_id
_entity_poly.type
_entity_poly.pdbx_seq_one_letter_code
_entity_poly.pdbx_strand_id
1 'polypeptide(L)'
;MKALLLSPELFLHEGGIARIMRLYLKALCEIAGPGGRVDSVVLNDKPGVEPKLGRYSNDRCGEHVGCGRSKLRFLRETLRLGRHADVLVCGHLHQLVIAWLARKLNSRLKYYLVAHGIEVWRPYRPLERRALLGAHRILCISEYTRRQMLRFCPGLDPARLLVVPNTFDPHFAPELNDRVSTAPFALPRILTVGRLSADDTYKGFDTLIEALPLIRREFPAARLRIVGKGDDLARLTALAARPGAAGSVDFLGAIDDETLRAEYAACDLFALPSRKEGFGLVYLEAMIYGKPCIGARAGGTPEVINDSAGQLVEYGNLADLAAAVADLIRHPRDSEVVRRHADSFAFPAFTRRLAAALA
;
A
#
# COMPACT_ATOMS: atom_id res chain seq x y z
N MET A 1 -12.76 7.85 -22.80
CA MET A 1 -12.27 6.47 -22.57
C MET A 1 -13.28 5.70 -21.75
N LYS A 2 -13.62 4.48 -22.16
CA LYS A 2 -14.44 3.54 -21.36
C LYS A 2 -13.51 2.58 -20.64
N ALA A 3 -13.45 2.67 -19.31
CA ALA A 3 -12.57 1.84 -18.50
C ALA A 3 -13.36 0.86 -17.64
N LEU A 4 -12.78 -0.31 -17.39
CA LEU A 4 -13.27 -1.31 -16.44
C LEU A 4 -12.20 -1.59 -15.40
N LEU A 5 -12.52 -1.39 -14.13
CA LEU A 5 -11.66 -1.73 -13.01
C LEU A 5 -12.08 -3.08 -12.42
N LEU A 6 -11.14 -4.01 -12.29
CA LEU A 6 -11.33 -5.24 -11.51
C LEU A 6 -10.57 -5.12 -10.19
N SER A 7 -11.21 -5.44 -9.08
CA SER A 7 -10.55 -5.45 -7.77
C SER A 7 -10.97 -6.67 -6.94
N PRO A 8 -10.08 -7.20 -6.09
CA PRO A 8 -10.47 -8.19 -5.08
C PRO A 8 -11.51 -7.61 -4.12
N GLU A 9 -11.26 -6.41 -3.63
CA GLU A 9 -12.13 -5.67 -2.71
C GLU A 9 -11.83 -4.17 -2.78
N LEU A 10 -12.81 -3.35 -2.44
CA LEU A 10 -12.67 -1.92 -2.26
C LEU A 10 -13.10 -1.49 -0.85
N PHE A 11 -14.21 -2.04 -0.33
CA PHE A 11 -14.86 -1.57 0.90
C PHE A 11 -15.15 -2.66 1.93
N LEU A 12 -14.86 -3.94 1.64
CA LEU A 12 -15.16 -5.04 2.57
C LEU A 12 -14.23 -5.03 3.77
N HIS A 13 -12.92 -4.88 3.53
CA HIS A 13 -11.91 -4.80 4.59
C HIS A 13 -10.94 -3.65 4.30
N GLU A 14 -10.41 -3.06 5.38
CA GLU A 14 -9.31 -2.11 5.25
C GLU A 14 -7.98 -2.85 5.09
N GLY A 15 -7.28 -2.54 3.99
CA GLY A 15 -5.97 -3.11 3.66
C GLY A 15 -5.30 -2.31 2.56
N GLY A 16 -3.99 -2.46 2.41
CA GLY A 16 -3.20 -1.69 1.43
C GLY A 16 -3.73 -1.80 0.00
N ILE A 17 -4.12 -3.02 -0.44
CA ILE A 17 -4.66 -3.23 -1.79
C ILE A 17 -6.02 -2.55 -1.94
N ALA A 18 -6.93 -2.68 -0.97
CA ALA A 18 -8.24 -2.03 -1.05
C ALA A 18 -8.09 -0.49 -1.09
N ARG A 19 -7.23 0.08 -0.22
CA ARG A 19 -6.93 1.52 -0.19
C ARG A 19 -6.41 2.02 -1.53
N ILE A 20 -5.39 1.39 -2.10
CA ILE A 20 -4.83 1.85 -3.37
C ILE A 20 -5.80 1.64 -4.54
N MET A 21 -6.59 0.55 -4.57
CA MET A 21 -7.54 0.31 -5.66
C MET A 21 -8.69 1.31 -5.66
N ARG A 22 -9.09 1.88 -4.51
CA ARG A 22 -10.00 3.04 -4.44
C ARG A 22 -9.39 4.27 -5.14
N LEU A 23 -8.08 4.50 -4.95
CA LEU A 23 -7.36 5.60 -5.60
C LEU A 23 -7.17 5.34 -7.11
N TYR A 24 -6.99 4.07 -7.54
CA TYR A 24 -7.05 3.73 -8.96
C TYR A 24 -8.42 4.06 -9.57
N LEU A 25 -9.53 3.72 -8.88
CA LEU A 25 -10.87 4.07 -9.32
C LEU A 25 -11.03 5.59 -9.50
N LYS A 26 -10.63 6.36 -8.47
CA LYS A 26 -10.64 7.83 -8.50
C LYS A 26 -9.82 8.38 -9.66
N ALA A 27 -8.60 7.92 -9.84
CA ALA A 27 -7.72 8.36 -10.91
C ALA A 27 -8.28 7.99 -12.30
N LEU A 28 -8.85 6.80 -12.48
CA LEU A 28 -9.50 6.40 -13.74
C LEU A 28 -10.68 7.31 -14.06
N CYS A 29 -11.50 7.69 -13.07
CA CYS A 29 -12.60 8.62 -13.25
C CYS A 29 -12.10 10.02 -13.68
N GLU A 30 -10.96 10.48 -13.17
CA GLU A 30 -10.34 11.74 -13.62
C GLU A 30 -9.76 11.64 -15.03
N ILE A 31 -9.08 10.52 -15.35
CA ILE A 31 -8.43 10.28 -16.66
C ILE A 31 -9.46 10.05 -17.76
N ALA A 32 -10.64 9.50 -17.46
CA ALA A 32 -11.63 9.12 -18.46
C ALA A 32 -12.05 10.28 -19.39
N GLY A 33 -12.02 11.52 -18.90
CA GLY A 33 -12.32 12.72 -19.67
C GLY A 33 -13.81 12.87 -20.04
N PRO A 34 -14.18 13.93 -20.76
CA PRO A 34 -15.55 14.16 -21.20
C PRO A 34 -16.11 12.98 -22.02
N GLY A 35 -17.33 12.54 -21.71
CA GLY A 35 -17.97 11.40 -22.37
C GLY A 35 -17.34 10.04 -22.04
N GLY A 36 -16.34 9.99 -21.16
CA GLY A 36 -15.78 8.76 -20.65
C GLY A 36 -16.65 8.11 -19.57
N ARG A 37 -16.39 6.83 -19.28
CA ARG A 37 -17.11 6.06 -18.25
C ARG A 37 -16.15 5.07 -17.60
N VAL A 38 -16.27 4.90 -16.29
CA VAL A 38 -15.49 3.94 -15.51
C VAL A 38 -16.44 3.01 -14.77
N ASP A 39 -16.48 1.77 -15.21
CA ASP A 39 -17.22 0.69 -14.53
C ASP A 39 -16.26 -0.08 -13.61
N SER A 40 -16.81 -0.74 -12.57
CA SER A 40 -16.00 -1.56 -11.66
C SER A 40 -16.69 -2.86 -11.29
N VAL A 41 -15.93 -3.95 -11.24
CA VAL A 41 -16.38 -5.26 -10.77
C VAL A 41 -15.48 -5.71 -9.65
N VAL A 42 -16.07 -5.94 -8.48
CA VAL A 42 -15.35 -6.22 -7.23
C VAL A 42 -15.75 -7.59 -6.70
N LEU A 43 -14.78 -8.47 -6.52
CA LEU A 43 -15.05 -9.87 -6.20
C LEU A 43 -15.69 -10.03 -4.81
N ASN A 44 -15.11 -9.40 -3.79
CA ASN A 44 -15.46 -9.67 -2.39
C ASN A 44 -16.55 -8.73 -1.85
N ASP A 45 -16.64 -7.49 -2.35
CA ASP A 45 -17.64 -6.53 -1.91
C ASP A 45 -19.06 -7.05 -2.16
N LYS A 46 -19.96 -6.75 -1.24
CA LYS A 46 -21.38 -7.07 -1.37
C LYS A 46 -22.07 -6.07 -2.30
N PRO A 47 -23.20 -6.45 -2.93
CA PRO A 47 -24.09 -5.46 -3.57
C PRO A 47 -24.55 -4.40 -2.54
N GLY A 48 -24.77 -3.16 -3.00
CA GLY A 48 -25.27 -2.08 -2.13
C GLY A 48 -24.17 -1.31 -1.40
N VAL A 49 -22.90 -1.43 -1.80
CA VAL A 49 -21.78 -0.61 -1.26
C VAL A 49 -21.54 0.68 -2.05
N GLU A 50 -22.33 0.95 -3.09
CA GLU A 50 -22.22 2.12 -3.96
C GLU A 50 -22.15 3.46 -3.21
N PRO A 51 -22.88 3.67 -2.09
CA PRO A 51 -22.77 4.90 -1.30
C PRO A 51 -21.38 5.15 -0.72
N LYS A 52 -20.56 4.09 -0.54
CA LYS A 52 -19.17 4.19 -0.07
C LYS A 52 -18.20 4.70 -1.15
N LEU A 53 -18.61 4.74 -2.41
CA LEU A 53 -17.79 5.27 -3.50
C LEU A 53 -17.47 6.75 -3.27
N GLY A 54 -18.47 7.58 -2.85
CA GLY A 54 -18.31 8.94 -2.38
C GLY A 54 -17.13 9.70 -2.98
N ARG A 55 -16.12 9.97 -2.16
CA ARG A 55 -14.90 10.71 -2.54
C ARG A 55 -14.01 10.04 -3.61
N TYR A 56 -14.25 8.78 -3.93
CA TYR A 56 -13.48 8.00 -4.92
C TYR A 56 -14.15 7.96 -6.30
N SER A 57 -15.28 8.62 -6.48
CA SER A 57 -16.05 8.65 -7.72
C SER A 57 -16.39 10.08 -8.14
N ASN A 58 -16.82 10.25 -9.37
CA ASN A 58 -17.38 11.46 -9.92
C ASN A 58 -18.45 11.09 -10.96
N ASP A 59 -18.91 12.05 -11.75
CA ASP A 59 -19.92 11.88 -12.82
C ASP A 59 -19.50 10.89 -13.94
N ARG A 60 -18.26 10.45 -13.97
CA ARG A 60 -17.74 9.43 -14.91
C ARG A 60 -17.87 8.02 -14.35
N CYS A 61 -18.17 7.85 -13.06
CA CYS A 61 -18.37 6.54 -12.47
C CYS A 61 -19.67 5.93 -13.01
N GLY A 62 -19.52 4.77 -13.64
CA GLY A 62 -20.63 4.00 -14.20
C GLY A 62 -21.15 2.95 -13.23
N GLU A 63 -21.29 1.71 -13.71
CA GLU A 63 -21.74 0.59 -12.87
C GLU A 63 -20.66 0.18 -11.88
N HIS A 64 -21.05 0.03 -10.61
CA HIS A 64 -20.25 -0.62 -9.58
C HIS A 64 -20.90 -1.94 -9.19
N VAL A 65 -20.21 -3.06 -9.42
CA VAL A 65 -20.77 -4.40 -9.20
C VAL A 65 -20.00 -5.13 -8.11
N GLY A 66 -20.56 -5.18 -6.90
CA GLY A 66 -20.10 -6.06 -5.83
C GLY A 66 -20.58 -7.50 -6.06
N CYS A 67 -19.67 -8.48 -6.06
CA CYS A 67 -19.99 -9.87 -6.38
C CYS A 67 -20.24 -10.77 -5.16
N GLY A 68 -20.02 -10.29 -3.94
CA GLY A 68 -20.27 -11.03 -2.71
C GLY A 68 -19.49 -12.35 -2.63
N ARG A 69 -18.25 -12.38 -3.13
CA ARG A 69 -17.36 -13.55 -3.24
C ARG A 69 -17.77 -14.57 -4.32
N SER A 70 -18.81 -14.30 -5.13
CA SER A 70 -19.22 -15.18 -6.21
C SER A 70 -18.30 -15.07 -7.42
N LYS A 71 -17.45 -16.07 -7.64
CA LYS A 71 -16.53 -16.12 -8.80
C LYS A 71 -17.27 -16.18 -10.14
N LEU A 72 -18.41 -16.87 -10.20
CA LEU A 72 -19.25 -16.94 -11.40
C LEU A 72 -19.85 -15.58 -11.74
N ARG A 73 -20.39 -14.87 -10.74
CA ARG A 73 -20.90 -13.50 -10.93
C ARG A 73 -19.78 -12.57 -11.38
N PHE A 74 -18.62 -12.64 -10.73
CA PHE A 74 -17.45 -11.84 -11.10
C PHE A 74 -17.04 -12.10 -12.58
N LEU A 75 -16.95 -13.35 -12.99
CA LEU A 75 -16.65 -13.72 -14.38
C LEU A 75 -17.70 -13.15 -15.33
N ARG A 76 -19.00 -13.41 -15.07
CA ARG A 76 -20.10 -12.97 -15.94
C ARG A 76 -20.12 -11.44 -16.11
N GLU A 77 -20.03 -10.70 -15.01
CA GLU A 77 -20.08 -9.24 -15.06
C GLU A 77 -18.82 -8.63 -15.70
N THR A 78 -17.64 -9.22 -15.44
CA THR A 78 -16.41 -8.81 -16.13
C THR A 78 -16.51 -9.01 -17.64
N LEU A 79 -17.04 -10.15 -18.11
CA LEU A 79 -17.22 -10.40 -19.54
C LEU A 79 -18.30 -9.49 -20.15
N ARG A 80 -19.40 -9.23 -19.43
CA ARG A 80 -20.46 -8.33 -19.86
C ARG A 80 -19.95 -6.90 -20.08
N LEU A 81 -19.31 -6.31 -19.07
CA LEU A 81 -18.81 -4.94 -19.13
C LEU A 81 -17.57 -4.82 -20.01
N GLY A 82 -16.70 -5.84 -20.00
CA GLY A 82 -15.47 -5.86 -20.81
C GLY A 82 -15.70 -5.85 -22.32
N ARG A 83 -16.90 -6.27 -22.80
CA ARG A 83 -17.26 -6.18 -24.23
C ARG A 83 -17.31 -4.76 -24.75
N HIS A 84 -17.55 -3.79 -23.88
CA HIS A 84 -17.76 -2.37 -24.23
C HIS A 84 -16.63 -1.46 -23.71
N ALA A 85 -15.65 -2.02 -22.99
CA ALA A 85 -14.52 -1.28 -22.46
C ALA A 85 -13.39 -1.15 -23.50
N ASP A 86 -12.72 -0.01 -23.47
CA ASP A 86 -11.47 0.25 -24.22
C ASP A 86 -10.26 -0.24 -23.41
N VAL A 87 -10.33 -0.03 -22.08
CA VAL A 87 -9.27 -0.31 -21.11
C VAL A 87 -9.82 -1.14 -19.97
N LEU A 88 -9.09 -2.17 -19.55
CA LEU A 88 -9.38 -2.95 -18.35
C LEU A 88 -8.15 -2.91 -17.43
N VAL A 89 -8.31 -2.36 -16.22
CA VAL A 89 -7.29 -2.38 -15.19
C VAL A 89 -7.60 -3.49 -14.20
N CYS A 90 -6.75 -4.52 -14.19
CA CYS A 90 -6.85 -5.67 -13.30
C CYS A 90 -6.05 -5.41 -12.02
N GLY A 91 -6.73 -5.26 -10.90
CA GLY A 91 -6.15 -4.89 -9.61
C GLY A 91 -5.47 -6.03 -8.85
N HIS A 92 -5.39 -7.25 -9.40
CA HIS A 92 -4.70 -8.35 -8.74
C HIS A 92 -4.42 -9.51 -9.69
N LEU A 93 -3.26 -10.17 -9.54
CA LEU A 93 -2.83 -11.29 -10.38
C LEU A 93 -3.88 -12.42 -10.50
N HIS A 94 -4.58 -12.76 -9.42
CA HIS A 94 -5.59 -13.84 -9.42
C HIS A 94 -6.80 -13.57 -10.34
N GLN A 95 -7.02 -12.31 -10.73
CA GLN A 95 -8.11 -11.89 -11.62
C GLN A 95 -7.64 -11.77 -13.07
N LEU A 96 -6.33 -11.84 -13.33
CA LEU A 96 -5.75 -11.53 -14.63
C LEU A 96 -6.20 -12.48 -15.73
N VAL A 97 -6.43 -13.76 -15.41
CA VAL A 97 -6.94 -14.76 -16.37
C VAL A 97 -8.33 -14.35 -16.89
N ILE A 98 -9.17 -13.75 -16.03
CA ILE A 98 -10.51 -13.28 -16.43
C ILE A 98 -10.39 -12.04 -17.34
N ALA A 99 -9.46 -11.13 -17.06
CA ALA A 99 -9.14 -10.00 -17.93
C ALA A 99 -8.66 -10.46 -19.31
N TRP A 100 -7.80 -11.49 -19.35
CA TRP A 100 -7.36 -12.12 -20.60
C TRP A 100 -8.53 -12.76 -21.38
N LEU A 101 -9.49 -13.41 -20.70
CA LEU A 101 -10.70 -13.95 -21.35
C LEU A 101 -11.58 -12.83 -21.90
N ALA A 102 -11.77 -11.72 -21.18
CA ALA A 102 -12.51 -10.56 -21.67
C ALA A 102 -11.88 -10.01 -22.97
N ARG A 103 -10.54 -9.97 -23.05
CA ARG A 103 -9.80 -9.58 -24.26
C ARG A 103 -10.07 -10.53 -25.45
N LYS A 104 -10.38 -11.81 -25.21
CA LYS A 104 -10.77 -12.75 -26.27
C LYS A 104 -12.14 -12.45 -26.86
N LEU A 105 -13.04 -11.85 -26.06
CA LEU A 105 -14.38 -11.46 -26.50
C LEU A 105 -14.40 -10.04 -27.10
N ASN A 106 -13.46 -9.19 -26.74
CA ASN A 106 -13.31 -7.83 -27.25
C ASN A 106 -11.87 -7.62 -27.73
N SER A 107 -11.63 -7.80 -29.01
CA SER A 107 -10.28 -7.72 -29.61
C SER A 107 -9.64 -6.33 -29.55
N ARG A 108 -10.37 -5.27 -29.21
CA ARG A 108 -9.84 -3.90 -29.03
C ARG A 108 -9.47 -3.61 -27.57
N LEU A 109 -9.95 -4.40 -26.62
CA LEU A 109 -9.72 -4.19 -25.20
C LEU A 109 -8.21 -4.28 -24.88
N LYS A 110 -7.64 -3.21 -24.34
CA LYS A 110 -6.31 -3.24 -23.73
C LYS A 110 -6.45 -3.59 -22.24
N TYR A 111 -5.83 -4.67 -21.77
CA TYR A 111 -5.87 -4.99 -20.33
C TYR A 111 -4.50 -4.84 -19.69
N TYR A 112 -4.53 -4.35 -18.46
CA TYR A 112 -3.39 -3.99 -17.63
C TYR A 112 -3.44 -4.76 -16.32
N LEU A 113 -2.28 -5.13 -15.77
CA LEU A 113 -2.19 -5.66 -14.42
C LEU A 113 -1.57 -4.62 -13.49
N VAL A 114 -2.15 -4.40 -12.32
CA VAL A 114 -1.46 -3.74 -11.20
C VAL A 114 -0.76 -4.83 -10.38
N ALA A 115 0.57 -4.74 -10.30
CA ALA A 115 1.41 -5.70 -9.58
C ALA A 115 1.83 -5.10 -8.23
N HIS A 116 1.22 -5.57 -7.14
CA HIS A 116 1.35 -5.00 -5.80
C HIS A 116 2.55 -5.52 -4.99
N GLY A 117 3.20 -6.60 -5.45
CA GLY A 117 4.41 -7.10 -4.78
C GLY A 117 4.40 -8.61 -4.57
N ILE A 118 4.26 -9.07 -3.33
CA ILE A 118 4.46 -10.47 -2.94
C ILE A 118 3.68 -11.46 -3.80
N GLU A 119 2.47 -11.13 -4.21
CA GLU A 119 1.60 -11.98 -5.02
C GLU A 119 2.17 -12.28 -6.42
N VAL A 120 3.08 -11.41 -6.90
CA VAL A 120 3.75 -11.57 -8.21
C VAL A 120 5.22 -11.99 -8.09
N TRP A 121 5.80 -12.10 -6.89
CA TRP A 121 7.20 -12.50 -6.67
C TRP A 121 7.35 -14.01 -6.54
N ARG A 122 6.75 -14.77 -7.43
CA ARG A 122 6.73 -16.22 -7.45
C ARG A 122 6.65 -16.78 -8.87
N PRO A 123 6.95 -18.05 -9.07
CA PRO A 123 6.63 -18.71 -10.33
C PRO A 123 5.13 -18.65 -10.64
N TYR A 124 4.78 -18.48 -11.91
CA TYR A 124 3.41 -18.36 -12.37
C TYR A 124 2.86 -19.68 -12.89
N ARG A 125 1.58 -19.94 -12.64
CA ARG A 125 0.85 -21.06 -13.24
C ARG A 125 0.72 -20.85 -14.76
N PRO A 126 0.58 -21.92 -15.56
CA PRO A 126 0.56 -21.79 -17.03
C PRO A 126 -0.44 -20.76 -17.56
N LEU A 127 -1.68 -20.74 -17.02
CA LEU A 127 -2.70 -19.76 -17.42
C LEU A 127 -2.37 -18.33 -16.96
N GLU A 128 -1.84 -18.16 -15.74
CA GLU A 128 -1.37 -16.85 -15.25
C GLU A 128 -0.26 -16.33 -16.16
N ARG A 129 0.73 -17.18 -16.49
CA ARG A 129 1.83 -16.82 -17.38
C ARG A 129 1.31 -16.41 -18.77
N ARG A 130 0.35 -17.16 -19.33
CA ARG A 130 -0.26 -16.83 -20.61
C ARG A 130 -1.00 -15.48 -20.57
N ALA A 131 -1.72 -15.22 -19.48
CA ALA A 131 -2.40 -13.95 -19.28
C ALA A 131 -1.41 -12.78 -19.08
N LEU A 132 -0.29 -13.00 -18.36
CA LEU A 132 0.77 -12.00 -18.20
C LEU A 132 1.40 -11.64 -19.55
N LEU A 133 1.78 -12.63 -20.35
CA LEU A 133 2.38 -12.44 -21.68
C LEU A 133 1.42 -11.74 -22.65
N GLY A 134 0.10 -11.88 -22.46
CA GLY A 134 -0.93 -11.23 -23.26
C GLY A 134 -1.33 -9.83 -22.77
N ALA A 135 -0.91 -9.40 -21.58
CA ALA A 135 -1.25 -8.08 -21.03
C ALA A 135 -0.68 -6.95 -21.90
N HIS A 136 -1.43 -5.87 -22.07
CA HIS A 136 -0.95 -4.71 -22.83
C HIS A 136 0.25 -4.07 -22.14
N ARG A 137 0.12 -3.77 -20.82
CA ARG A 137 1.21 -3.33 -19.93
C ARG A 137 0.96 -3.89 -18.52
N ILE A 138 2.01 -3.92 -17.72
CA ILE A 138 1.99 -4.30 -16.31
C ILE A 138 2.48 -3.10 -15.51
N LEU A 139 1.65 -2.63 -14.58
CA LEU A 139 1.92 -1.49 -13.72
C LEU A 139 2.54 -1.99 -12.41
N CYS A 140 3.84 -1.94 -12.31
CA CYS A 140 4.58 -2.37 -11.13
C CYS A 140 4.66 -1.20 -10.13
N ILE A 141 4.34 -1.45 -8.86
CA ILE A 141 4.36 -0.39 -7.84
C ILE A 141 5.78 0.04 -7.44
N SER A 142 6.80 -0.74 -7.82
CA SER A 142 8.21 -0.46 -7.56
C SER A 142 9.12 -1.11 -8.61
N GLU A 143 10.33 -0.61 -8.76
CA GLU A 143 11.34 -1.24 -9.62
C GLU A 143 11.75 -2.62 -9.08
N TYR A 144 11.72 -2.81 -7.75
CA TYR A 144 11.91 -4.12 -7.15
C TYR A 144 10.87 -5.12 -7.64
N THR A 145 9.57 -4.75 -7.64
CA THR A 145 8.50 -5.60 -8.16
C THR A 145 8.70 -5.91 -9.65
N ARG A 146 9.09 -4.90 -10.44
CA ARG A 146 9.39 -5.07 -11.86
C ARG A 146 10.50 -6.11 -12.08
N ARG A 147 11.62 -5.99 -11.35
CA ARG A 147 12.74 -6.95 -11.44
C ARG A 147 12.34 -8.37 -11.03
N GLN A 148 11.55 -8.52 -9.95
CA GLN A 148 11.06 -9.83 -9.54
C GLN A 148 10.16 -10.47 -10.61
N MET A 149 9.27 -9.73 -11.22
CA MET A 149 8.40 -10.24 -12.28
C MET A 149 9.20 -10.72 -13.50
N LEU A 150 10.21 -9.96 -13.95
CA LEU A 150 11.10 -10.35 -15.05
C LEU A 150 11.88 -11.64 -14.68
N ARG A 151 12.31 -11.76 -13.43
CA ARG A 151 12.99 -12.97 -12.93
C ARG A 151 12.10 -14.21 -12.97
N PHE A 152 10.84 -14.10 -12.54
CA PHE A 152 9.92 -15.24 -12.41
C PHE A 152 9.12 -15.54 -13.68
N CYS A 153 9.11 -14.66 -14.66
CA CYS A 153 8.43 -14.85 -15.94
C CYS A 153 9.37 -14.55 -17.11
N PRO A 154 10.31 -15.42 -17.41
CA PRO A 154 11.12 -15.29 -18.61
C PRO A 154 10.23 -15.17 -19.86
N GLY A 155 10.53 -14.20 -20.74
CA GLY A 155 9.76 -13.88 -21.94
C GLY A 155 8.76 -12.73 -21.77
N LEU A 156 8.62 -12.14 -20.56
CA LEU A 156 8.01 -10.82 -20.44
C LEU A 156 8.89 -9.78 -21.10
N ASP A 157 8.29 -8.96 -21.97
CA ASP A 157 8.98 -7.82 -22.57
C ASP A 157 9.17 -6.71 -21.50
N PRO A 158 10.43 -6.35 -21.15
CA PRO A 158 10.70 -5.32 -20.14
C PRO A 158 10.06 -3.96 -20.45
N ALA A 159 9.84 -3.63 -21.73
CA ALA A 159 9.23 -2.38 -22.17
C ALA A 159 7.74 -2.30 -21.80
N ARG A 160 7.10 -3.42 -21.50
CA ARG A 160 5.69 -3.49 -21.10
C ARG A 160 5.48 -3.41 -19.59
N LEU A 161 6.54 -3.47 -18.79
CA LEU A 161 6.50 -3.32 -17.34
C LEU A 161 6.86 -1.89 -16.97
N LEU A 162 5.87 -1.12 -16.56
CA LEU A 162 6.05 0.29 -16.19
C LEU A 162 6.01 0.43 -14.67
N VAL A 163 6.91 1.22 -14.12
CA VAL A 163 6.86 1.55 -12.69
C VAL A 163 5.89 2.71 -12.48
N VAL A 164 4.82 2.41 -11.75
CA VAL A 164 3.80 3.37 -11.32
C VAL A 164 3.73 3.28 -9.79
N PRO A 165 4.55 4.06 -9.07
CA PRO A 165 4.54 4.08 -7.61
C PRO A 165 3.16 4.38 -7.06
N ASN A 166 2.81 3.76 -5.94
CA ASN A 166 1.57 4.02 -5.24
C ASN A 166 1.50 5.48 -4.73
N THR A 167 0.33 5.87 -4.29
CA THR A 167 0.02 7.17 -3.72
C THR A 167 -0.70 7.01 -2.39
N PHE A 168 -0.75 8.04 -1.58
CA PHE A 168 -1.60 8.11 -0.39
C PHE A 168 -2.97 8.74 -0.71
N ASP A 169 -3.97 8.46 0.12
CA ASP A 169 -5.29 9.08 0.00
C ASP A 169 -5.19 10.57 0.41
N PRO A 170 -5.54 11.52 -0.49
CA PRO A 170 -5.52 12.95 -0.15
C PRO A 170 -6.34 13.31 1.09
N HIS A 171 -7.40 12.54 1.37
CA HIS A 171 -8.21 12.73 2.57
C HIS A 171 -7.48 12.35 3.87
N PHE A 172 -6.40 11.60 3.76
CA PHE A 172 -5.54 11.23 4.88
C PHE A 172 -4.51 12.31 5.22
N ALA A 173 -4.30 13.27 4.31
CA ALA A 173 -3.38 14.37 4.56
C ALA A 173 -3.88 15.28 5.70
N PRO A 174 -2.99 15.82 6.54
CA PRO A 174 -3.36 16.77 7.58
C PRO A 174 -3.95 18.03 6.95
N GLU A 175 -4.92 18.64 7.63
CA GLU A 175 -5.37 19.97 7.27
C GLU A 175 -4.26 21.01 7.53
N LEU A 176 -4.25 22.10 6.77
CA LEU A 176 -3.20 23.15 6.86
C LEU A 176 -3.02 23.71 8.29
N ASN A 177 -4.02 23.57 9.15
CA ASN A 177 -4.00 24.03 10.54
C ASN A 177 -3.49 22.98 11.53
N ASP A 178 -3.37 21.71 11.14
CA ASP A 178 -2.82 20.62 11.97
C ASP A 178 -1.28 20.67 11.97
N ARG A 179 -0.72 21.85 12.24
CA ARG A 179 0.72 22.02 12.35
C ARG A 179 1.22 21.18 13.53
N VAL A 180 1.88 20.09 13.18
CA VAL A 180 2.51 19.17 14.11
C VAL A 180 3.40 19.94 15.09
N SER A 181 3.18 19.72 16.37
CA SER A 181 4.03 20.25 17.43
C SER A 181 5.50 19.87 17.18
N THR A 182 6.35 20.88 17.08
CA THR A 182 7.81 20.74 17.02
C THR A 182 8.43 20.71 18.41
N ALA A 183 7.65 20.38 19.46
CA ALA A 183 8.17 20.29 20.82
C ALA A 183 9.24 19.19 20.94
N PRO A 184 10.32 19.41 21.69
CA PRO A 184 11.37 18.40 21.86
C PRO A 184 10.82 17.10 22.44
N PHE A 185 11.31 15.97 21.94
CA PHE A 185 10.87 14.61 22.26
C PHE A 185 11.19 14.24 23.72
N ALA A 186 10.33 14.63 24.66
CA ALA A 186 10.47 14.22 26.05
C ALA A 186 10.24 12.71 26.25
N LEU A 187 9.44 12.09 25.37
CA LEU A 187 9.02 10.68 25.43
C LEU A 187 8.94 10.11 24.00
N PRO A 188 10.02 9.49 23.47
CA PRO A 188 10.01 9.00 22.10
C PRO A 188 8.86 8.01 21.84
N ARG A 189 7.97 8.36 20.91
CA ARG A 189 6.84 7.55 20.45
C ARG A 189 7.13 6.98 19.07
N ILE A 190 7.36 5.68 19.00
CA ILE A 190 7.56 4.94 17.76
C ILE A 190 6.21 4.37 17.35
N LEU A 191 5.73 4.72 16.18
CA LEU A 191 4.49 4.16 15.63
C LEU A 191 4.81 3.09 14.60
N THR A 192 4.04 2.02 14.61
CA THR A 192 3.99 1.02 13.53
C THR A 192 2.56 0.64 13.23
N VAL A 193 2.25 0.40 11.94
CA VAL A 193 0.89 0.11 11.47
C VAL A 193 0.91 -1.07 10.52
N GLY A 194 0.06 -2.06 10.76
CA GLY A 194 -0.10 -3.15 9.81
C GLY A 194 -0.90 -4.33 10.35
N ARG A 195 -1.16 -5.30 9.48
CA ARG A 195 -1.83 -6.54 9.86
C ARG A 195 -0.90 -7.40 10.71
N LEU A 196 -1.39 -7.86 11.87
CA LEU A 196 -0.67 -8.71 12.81
C LEU A 196 -1.00 -10.18 12.52
N SER A 197 -0.52 -10.69 11.37
CA SER A 197 -0.78 -12.07 10.97
C SER A 197 0.45 -12.94 11.17
N ALA A 198 0.24 -14.17 11.64
CA ALA A 198 1.30 -15.17 11.79
C ALA A 198 2.00 -15.50 10.47
N ASP A 199 1.30 -15.36 9.33
CA ASP A 199 1.90 -15.50 8.00
C ASP A 199 2.74 -14.28 7.57
N ASP A 200 2.62 -13.15 8.27
CA ASP A 200 3.26 -11.88 7.94
C ASP A 200 4.41 -11.50 8.91
N THR A 201 5.03 -12.46 9.60
CA THR A 201 6.14 -12.23 10.54
C THR A 201 7.31 -11.46 9.93
N TYR A 202 7.45 -11.52 8.59
CA TYR A 202 8.44 -10.74 7.84
C TYR A 202 8.24 -9.22 7.96
N LYS A 203 7.15 -8.73 8.54
CA LYS A 203 6.89 -7.29 8.75
C LYS A 203 7.75 -6.67 9.86
N GLY A 204 8.33 -7.49 10.75
CA GLY A 204 9.29 -7.06 11.74
C GLY A 204 8.68 -6.38 12.97
N PHE A 205 7.40 -6.66 13.31
CA PHE A 205 6.82 -6.23 14.58
C PHE A 205 7.55 -6.82 15.78
N ASP A 206 7.96 -8.09 15.69
CA ASP A 206 8.82 -8.76 16.66
C ASP A 206 10.19 -8.08 16.77
N THR A 207 10.83 -7.76 15.65
CA THR A 207 12.12 -7.04 15.62
C THR A 207 12.01 -5.69 16.35
N LEU A 208 10.91 -4.94 16.17
CA LEU A 208 10.67 -3.68 16.89
C LEU A 208 10.55 -3.90 18.39
N ILE A 209 9.77 -4.91 18.83
CA ILE A 209 9.60 -5.22 20.25
C ILE A 209 10.93 -5.68 20.87
N GLU A 210 11.70 -6.51 20.18
CA GLU A 210 12.99 -7.03 20.63
C GLU A 210 14.09 -5.96 20.66
N ALA A 211 13.98 -4.90 19.86
CA ALA A 211 14.90 -3.77 19.88
C ALA A 211 14.63 -2.79 21.04
N LEU A 212 13.43 -2.78 21.64
CA LEU A 212 13.06 -1.85 22.71
C LEU A 212 14.01 -1.85 23.91
N PRO A 213 14.50 -3.00 24.42
CA PRO A 213 15.48 -2.99 25.50
C PRO A 213 16.74 -2.19 25.16
N LEU A 214 17.21 -2.23 23.90
CA LEU A 214 18.38 -1.46 23.45
C LEU A 214 18.04 0.03 23.34
N ILE A 215 16.89 0.36 22.74
CA ILE A 215 16.41 1.73 22.60
C ILE A 215 16.22 2.37 23.99
N ARG A 216 15.64 1.65 24.93
CA ARG A 216 15.34 2.16 26.29
C ARG A 216 16.53 2.30 27.21
N ARG A 217 17.68 1.71 26.87
CA ARG A 217 18.94 2.05 27.59
C ARG A 217 19.29 3.50 27.46
N GLU A 218 19.00 4.09 26.30
CA GLU A 218 19.29 5.49 26.00
C GLU A 218 18.07 6.40 26.22
N PHE A 219 16.89 5.89 25.86
CA PHE A 219 15.61 6.61 26.00
C PHE A 219 14.67 5.82 26.91
N PRO A 220 14.82 5.86 28.24
CA PRO A 220 14.06 5.00 29.17
C PRO A 220 12.55 5.13 29.04
N ALA A 221 12.06 6.29 28.59
CA ALA A 221 10.64 6.59 28.40
C ALA A 221 10.11 6.23 26.99
N ALA A 222 10.93 5.66 26.11
CA ALA A 222 10.50 5.27 24.76
C ALA A 222 9.34 4.28 24.80
N ARG A 223 8.34 4.52 23.92
CA ARG A 223 7.15 3.68 23.77
C ARG A 223 6.98 3.27 22.31
N LEU A 224 6.57 2.02 22.11
CA LEU A 224 6.16 1.47 20.82
C LEU A 224 4.63 1.36 20.78
N ARG A 225 4.03 2.02 19.80
CA ARG A 225 2.59 1.98 19.56
C ARG A 225 2.31 1.15 18.30
N ILE A 226 1.53 0.08 18.43
CA ILE A 226 1.23 -0.89 17.38
C ILE A 226 -0.24 -0.80 17.02
N VAL A 227 -0.52 -0.33 15.80
CA VAL A 227 -1.87 -0.31 15.23
C VAL A 227 -2.05 -1.49 14.31
N GLY A 228 -3.09 -2.27 14.57
CA GLY A 228 -3.44 -3.42 13.73
C GLY A 228 -4.08 -4.55 14.51
N LYS A 229 -4.63 -5.49 13.77
CA LYS A 229 -5.24 -6.72 14.31
C LYS A 229 -4.77 -7.94 13.51
N GLY A 230 -4.85 -9.10 14.12
CA GLY A 230 -4.54 -10.37 13.50
C GLY A 230 -4.34 -11.48 14.51
N ASP A 231 -4.09 -12.66 14.01
CA ASP A 231 -3.92 -13.91 14.77
C ASP A 231 -2.58 -14.02 15.50
N ASP A 232 -1.61 -13.15 15.16
CA ASP A 232 -0.30 -13.10 15.80
C ASP A 232 -0.26 -12.21 17.07
N LEU A 233 -1.36 -11.54 17.40
CA LEU A 233 -1.43 -10.60 18.54
C LEU A 233 -1.00 -11.25 19.87
N ALA A 234 -1.44 -12.49 20.12
CA ALA A 234 -1.11 -13.19 21.37
C ALA A 234 0.41 -13.43 21.50
N ARG A 235 1.09 -13.85 20.41
CA ARG A 235 2.55 -14.06 20.40
C ARG A 235 3.29 -12.74 20.62
N LEU A 236 2.88 -11.67 19.93
CA LEU A 236 3.50 -10.35 20.08
C LEU A 236 3.28 -9.76 21.46
N THR A 237 2.11 -9.97 22.07
CA THR A 237 1.83 -9.54 23.45
C THR A 237 2.71 -10.28 24.45
N ALA A 238 2.89 -11.60 24.30
CA ALA A 238 3.79 -12.38 25.13
C ALA A 238 5.26 -11.92 24.98
N LEU A 239 5.66 -11.54 23.77
CA LEU A 239 6.99 -10.99 23.50
C LEU A 239 7.17 -9.63 24.20
N ALA A 240 6.17 -8.76 24.13
CA ALA A 240 6.18 -7.43 24.74
C ALA A 240 6.18 -7.48 26.30
N ALA A 241 5.77 -8.59 26.88
CA ALA A 241 5.82 -8.80 28.35
C ALA A 241 7.21 -9.19 28.89
N ARG A 242 8.19 -9.43 28.00
CA ARG A 242 9.56 -9.80 28.41
C ARG A 242 10.29 -8.63 29.06
N PRO A 243 11.28 -8.92 29.92
CA PRO A 243 12.11 -7.88 30.54
C PRO A 243 12.71 -6.91 29.54
N GLY A 244 12.65 -5.61 29.84
CA GLY A 244 13.16 -4.52 28.99
C GLY A 244 12.14 -3.96 28.00
N ALA A 245 11.12 -4.75 27.58
CA ALA A 245 10.01 -4.27 26.77
C ALA A 245 8.72 -4.09 27.59
N ALA A 246 8.59 -4.77 28.73
CA ALA A 246 7.40 -4.76 29.55
C ALA A 246 6.96 -3.32 29.90
N GLY A 247 5.65 -3.06 29.69
CA GLY A 247 5.01 -1.76 29.96
C GLY A 247 5.35 -0.64 28.97
N SER A 248 6.12 -0.92 27.89
CA SER A 248 6.50 0.07 26.89
C SER A 248 5.91 -0.17 25.50
N VAL A 249 5.03 -1.16 25.34
CA VAL A 249 4.33 -1.48 24.10
C VAL A 249 2.83 -1.31 24.30
N ASP A 250 2.22 -0.51 23.42
CA ASP A 250 0.78 -0.28 23.40
C ASP A 250 0.19 -0.93 22.12
N PHE A 251 -0.64 -1.97 22.29
CA PHE A 251 -1.41 -2.55 21.20
C PHE A 251 -2.75 -1.84 21.08
N LEU A 252 -2.94 -1.07 20.02
CA LEU A 252 -4.12 -0.22 19.81
C LEU A 252 -5.27 -0.96 19.11
N GLY A 253 -5.00 -2.16 18.58
CA GLY A 253 -5.99 -2.90 17.83
C GLY A 253 -6.31 -2.25 16.48
N ALA A 254 -7.50 -2.53 15.95
CA ALA A 254 -8.02 -1.84 14.77
C ALA A 254 -8.67 -0.53 15.22
N ILE A 255 -8.20 0.58 14.71
CA ILE A 255 -8.71 1.92 14.96
C ILE A 255 -9.28 2.50 13.66
N ASP A 256 -10.12 3.52 13.77
CA ASP A 256 -10.65 4.24 12.62
C ASP A 256 -9.62 5.20 11.99
N ASP A 257 -9.96 5.76 10.84
CA ASP A 257 -9.06 6.66 10.10
C ASP A 257 -8.76 7.96 10.88
N GLU A 258 -9.69 8.46 11.69
CA GLU A 258 -9.49 9.67 12.49
C GLU A 258 -8.47 9.43 13.60
N THR A 259 -8.66 8.35 14.37
CA THR A 259 -7.72 7.92 15.41
C THR A 259 -6.34 7.59 14.80
N LEU A 260 -6.30 6.96 13.63
CA LEU A 260 -5.04 6.63 12.96
C LEU A 260 -4.28 7.91 12.53
N ARG A 261 -4.99 8.93 12.03
CA ARG A 261 -4.39 10.25 11.73
C ARG A 261 -3.82 10.89 12.97
N ALA A 262 -4.54 10.84 14.10
CA ALA A 262 -4.04 11.36 15.38
C ALA A 262 -2.77 10.62 15.85
N GLU A 263 -2.68 9.30 15.65
CA GLU A 263 -1.47 8.53 15.96
C GLU A 263 -0.28 8.94 15.08
N TYR A 264 -0.48 9.14 13.77
CA TYR A 264 0.58 9.66 12.90
C TYR A 264 0.99 11.08 13.30
N ALA A 265 0.05 11.94 13.67
CA ALA A 265 0.36 13.29 14.13
C ALA A 265 1.17 13.29 15.43
N ALA A 266 0.85 12.38 16.36
CA ALA A 266 1.43 12.32 17.70
C ALA A 266 2.74 11.54 17.80
N CYS A 267 3.09 10.68 16.83
CA CYS A 267 4.35 9.93 16.88
C CYS A 267 5.55 10.83 16.56
N ASP A 268 6.74 10.41 16.98
CA ASP A 268 8.01 11.09 16.68
C ASP A 268 8.65 10.52 15.43
N LEU A 269 8.51 9.21 15.23
CA LEU A 269 8.93 8.49 14.03
C LEU A 269 8.02 7.30 13.77
N PHE A 270 8.01 6.86 12.52
CA PHE A 270 7.34 5.64 12.09
C PHE A 270 8.36 4.56 11.79
N ALA A 271 8.13 3.32 12.21
CA ALA A 271 9.04 2.22 11.93
C ALA A 271 8.29 0.95 11.47
N LEU A 272 8.69 0.38 10.34
CA LEU A 272 8.23 -0.91 9.86
C LEU A 272 9.40 -1.63 9.15
N PRO A 273 10.31 -2.31 9.87
CA PRO A 273 11.48 -2.95 9.28
C PRO A 273 11.10 -4.26 8.57
N SER A 274 10.25 -4.17 7.53
CA SER A 274 9.69 -5.31 6.79
C SER A 274 10.64 -5.85 5.74
N ARG A 275 10.87 -7.17 5.71
CA ARG A 275 11.68 -7.84 4.69
C ARG A 275 10.98 -7.98 3.34
N LYS A 276 9.65 -7.99 3.32
CA LYS A 276 8.85 -8.23 2.11
C LYS A 276 7.80 -7.12 1.95
N GLU A 277 8.26 -5.90 1.71
CA GLU A 277 7.36 -4.79 1.42
C GLU A 277 7.36 -4.47 -0.07
N GLY A 278 6.18 -4.43 -0.69
CA GLY A 278 6.06 -4.10 -2.11
C GLY A 278 6.33 -2.63 -2.39
N PHE A 279 5.88 -1.79 -1.46
CA PHE A 279 6.02 -0.33 -1.54
C PHE A 279 5.97 0.31 -0.15
N GLY A 280 4.88 0.04 0.63
CA GLY A 280 4.72 0.59 1.98
C GLY A 280 3.94 1.90 2.02
N LEU A 281 2.63 1.84 1.76
CA LEU A 281 1.74 3.01 1.86
C LEU A 281 1.83 3.71 3.21
N VAL A 282 2.02 2.94 4.28
CA VAL A 282 2.12 3.43 5.66
C VAL A 282 3.31 4.37 5.89
N TYR A 283 4.39 4.24 5.11
CA TYR A 283 5.49 5.22 5.15
C TYR A 283 5.03 6.56 4.60
N LEU A 284 4.31 6.58 3.47
CA LEU A 284 3.77 7.81 2.91
C LEU A 284 2.77 8.45 3.87
N GLU A 285 1.91 7.63 4.50
CA GLU A 285 0.95 8.08 5.51
C GLU A 285 1.66 8.76 6.71
N ALA A 286 2.82 8.28 7.14
CA ALA A 286 3.63 8.93 8.17
C ALA A 286 4.33 10.21 7.64
N MET A 287 4.90 10.14 6.44
CA MET A 287 5.67 11.25 5.85
C MET A 287 4.81 12.48 5.56
N ILE A 288 3.53 12.34 5.20
CA ILE A 288 2.62 13.50 5.03
C ILE A 288 2.37 14.25 6.33
N TYR A 289 2.59 13.60 7.50
CA TYR A 289 2.64 14.24 8.82
C TYR A 289 4.05 14.74 9.19
N GLY A 290 4.99 14.70 8.25
CA GLY A 290 6.37 15.12 8.47
C GLY A 290 7.17 14.17 9.37
N LYS A 291 6.72 12.91 9.53
CA LYS A 291 7.38 11.95 10.42
C LYS A 291 8.44 11.17 9.66
N PRO A 292 9.70 11.16 10.15
CA PRO A 292 10.72 10.33 9.54
C PRO A 292 10.41 8.85 9.71
N CYS A 293 10.82 8.05 8.72
CA CYS A 293 10.51 6.63 8.66
C CYS A 293 11.75 5.75 8.81
N ILE A 294 11.61 4.61 9.51
CA ILE A 294 12.60 3.53 9.50
C ILE A 294 11.99 2.33 8.78
N GLY A 295 12.68 1.86 7.74
CA GLY A 295 12.31 0.67 6.99
C GLY A 295 13.48 -0.29 6.82
N ALA A 296 13.23 -1.53 6.38
CA ALA A 296 14.34 -2.42 6.05
C ALA A 296 14.90 -2.12 4.65
N ARG A 297 16.21 -2.36 4.47
CA ARG A 297 16.91 -2.33 3.16
C ARG A 297 16.50 -3.54 2.32
N ALA A 298 15.19 -3.70 2.10
CA ALA A 298 14.61 -4.86 1.44
C ALA A 298 13.33 -4.50 0.67
N GLY A 299 13.01 -5.32 -0.34
CA GLY A 299 11.79 -5.11 -1.13
C GLY A 299 11.77 -3.77 -1.86
N GLY A 300 10.61 -3.14 -1.91
CA GLY A 300 10.40 -1.80 -2.48
C GLY A 300 10.64 -0.65 -1.49
N THR A 301 10.93 -0.94 -0.21
CA THR A 301 11.14 0.09 0.83
C THR A 301 12.22 1.12 0.46
N PRO A 302 13.40 0.73 -0.12
CA PRO A 302 14.43 1.69 -0.52
C PRO A 302 13.99 2.67 -1.64
N GLU A 303 12.88 2.40 -2.31
CA GLU A 303 12.34 3.30 -3.34
C GLU A 303 11.39 4.35 -2.74
N VAL A 304 10.98 4.17 -1.47
CA VAL A 304 10.07 5.07 -0.76
C VAL A 304 10.79 5.88 0.31
N ILE A 305 11.74 5.29 1.04
CA ILE A 305 12.50 5.95 2.08
C ILE A 305 13.87 6.33 1.54
N ASN A 306 14.15 7.62 1.48
CA ASN A 306 15.48 8.17 1.20
C ASN A 306 16.04 8.84 2.47
N ASP A 307 17.31 9.28 2.43
CA ASP A 307 18.01 9.87 3.57
C ASP A 307 17.34 11.14 4.12
N SER A 308 16.58 11.87 3.30
CA SER A 308 15.85 13.06 3.75
C SER A 308 14.56 12.71 4.49
N ALA A 309 13.98 11.53 4.25
CA ALA A 309 12.71 11.10 4.80
C ALA A 309 12.86 10.03 5.90
N GLY A 310 14.07 9.51 6.13
CA GLY A 310 14.28 8.51 7.16
C GLY A 310 15.58 7.73 7.03
N GLN A 311 15.54 6.48 7.49
CA GLN A 311 16.69 5.56 7.45
C GLN A 311 16.29 4.14 7.06
N LEU A 312 17.23 3.44 6.42
CA LEU A 312 17.08 2.03 6.07
C LEU A 312 18.03 1.19 6.93
N VAL A 313 17.47 0.16 7.57
CA VAL A 313 18.20 -0.78 8.43
C VAL A 313 18.25 -2.19 7.83
N GLU A 314 19.21 -2.99 8.27
CA GLU A 314 19.23 -4.41 7.91
C GLU A 314 18.13 -5.18 8.66
N TYR A 315 17.36 -5.99 7.92
CA TYR A 315 16.25 -6.76 8.49
C TYR A 315 16.73 -7.69 9.61
N GLY A 316 16.07 -7.61 10.78
CA GLY A 316 16.40 -8.44 11.95
C GLY A 316 17.61 -7.98 12.73
N ASN A 317 18.30 -6.91 12.33
CA ASN A 317 19.41 -6.36 13.08
C ASN A 317 18.91 -5.37 14.15
N LEU A 318 18.81 -5.85 15.39
CA LEU A 318 18.29 -5.07 16.53
C LEU A 318 19.17 -3.86 16.86
N ALA A 319 20.50 -4.01 16.74
CA ALA A 319 21.43 -2.93 17.03
C ALA A 319 21.36 -1.82 15.99
N ASP A 320 21.26 -2.17 14.70
CA ASP A 320 21.09 -1.23 13.60
C ASP A 320 19.78 -0.45 13.74
N LEU A 321 18.68 -1.17 14.07
CA LEU A 321 17.38 -0.56 14.31
C LEU A 321 17.40 0.41 15.52
N ALA A 322 18.03 0.00 16.63
CA ALA A 322 18.15 0.86 17.82
C ALA A 322 19.02 2.11 17.53
N ALA A 323 20.10 1.95 16.78
CA ALA A 323 20.94 3.07 16.35
C ALA A 323 20.19 4.05 15.44
N ALA A 324 19.41 3.54 14.49
CA ALA A 324 18.58 4.38 13.60
C ALA A 324 17.51 5.15 14.38
N VAL A 325 16.85 4.53 15.36
CA VAL A 325 15.92 5.22 16.26
C VAL A 325 16.64 6.33 17.03
N ALA A 326 17.80 6.02 17.62
CA ALA A 326 18.58 6.99 18.38
C ALA A 326 19.03 8.18 17.52
N ASP A 327 19.49 7.93 16.29
CA ASP A 327 19.89 9.00 15.37
C ASP A 327 18.73 9.91 15.02
N LEU A 328 17.56 9.35 14.64
CA LEU A 328 16.40 10.16 14.26
C LEU A 328 15.83 10.97 15.43
N ILE A 329 16.00 10.52 16.68
CA ILE A 329 15.58 11.28 17.87
C ILE A 329 16.57 12.40 18.17
N ARG A 330 17.87 12.14 18.08
CA ARG A 330 18.92 13.15 18.34
C ARG A 330 19.07 14.17 17.23
N HIS A 331 18.85 13.73 15.98
CA HIS A 331 18.98 14.54 14.77
C HIS A 331 17.66 14.47 13.96
N PRO A 332 16.60 15.12 14.47
CA PRO A 332 15.29 15.10 13.79
C PRO A 332 15.39 15.58 12.36
N ARG A 333 14.73 14.90 11.46
CA ARG A 333 14.60 15.36 10.07
C ARG A 333 13.66 16.57 10.01
N ASP A 334 13.95 17.52 9.13
CA ASP A 334 13.06 18.64 8.88
C ASP A 334 11.71 18.10 8.35
N SER A 335 10.64 18.34 9.11
CA SER A 335 9.30 17.87 8.79
C SER A 335 8.78 18.35 7.43
N GLU A 336 9.20 19.55 6.98
CA GLU A 336 8.82 20.06 5.65
C GLU A 336 9.58 19.35 4.53
N VAL A 337 10.83 18.94 4.77
CA VAL A 337 11.60 18.15 3.81
C VAL A 337 11.00 16.76 3.68
N VAL A 338 10.60 16.14 4.80
CA VAL A 338 9.92 14.83 4.81
C VAL A 338 8.59 14.90 4.06
N ARG A 339 7.76 15.92 4.32
CA ARG A 339 6.49 16.14 3.61
C ARG A 339 6.70 16.33 2.11
N ARG A 340 7.65 17.18 1.72
CA ARG A 340 7.99 17.44 0.32
C ARG A 340 8.43 16.16 -0.42
N HIS A 341 9.13 15.27 0.28
CA HIS A 341 9.45 13.96 -0.30
C HIS A 341 8.18 13.15 -0.57
N ALA A 342 7.24 13.08 0.39
CA ALA A 342 5.94 12.41 0.21
C ALA A 342 5.12 13.03 -0.93
N ASP A 343 5.18 14.34 -1.17
CA ASP A 343 4.45 15.03 -2.25
C ASP A 343 4.84 14.52 -3.65
N SER A 344 6.04 13.96 -3.81
CA SER A 344 6.44 13.30 -5.05
C SER A 344 5.56 12.08 -5.39
N PHE A 345 4.88 11.51 -4.40
CA PHE A 345 3.93 10.41 -4.49
C PHE A 345 2.47 10.86 -4.37
N ALA A 346 2.20 12.17 -4.30
CA ALA A 346 0.84 12.69 -4.14
C ALA A 346 -0.10 12.26 -5.29
N PHE A 347 -1.39 12.22 -5.01
CA PHE A 347 -2.41 11.72 -5.93
C PHE A 347 -2.39 12.38 -7.32
N PRO A 348 -2.17 13.70 -7.50
CA PRO A 348 -2.04 14.28 -8.84
C PRO A 348 -0.83 13.76 -9.63
N ALA A 349 0.29 13.47 -8.96
CA ALA A 349 1.47 12.89 -9.60
C ALA A 349 1.20 11.43 -10.01
N PHE A 350 0.52 10.68 -9.16
CA PHE A 350 0.07 9.32 -9.46
C PHE A 350 -0.88 9.29 -10.66
N THR A 351 -1.90 10.17 -10.69
CA THR A 351 -2.87 10.24 -11.79
C THR A 351 -2.18 10.55 -13.12
N ARG A 352 -1.21 11.46 -13.14
CA ARG A 352 -0.41 11.75 -14.36
C ARG A 352 0.40 10.53 -14.83
N ARG A 353 1.08 9.82 -13.91
CA ARG A 353 1.84 8.59 -14.24
C ARG A 353 0.92 7.49 -14.76
N LEU A 354 -0.24 7.31 -14.13
CA LEU A 354 -1.23 6.33 -14.56
C LEU A 354 -1.78 6.69 -15.96
N ALA A 355 -2.11 7.95 -16.21
CA ALA A 355 -2.58 8.40 -17.52
C ALA A 355 -1.54 8.11 -18.62
N ALA A 356 -0.27 8.43 -18.39
CA ALA A 356 0.83 8.12 -19.32
C ALA A 356 1.01 6.60 -19.51
N ALA A 357 0.79 5.81 -18.46
CA ALA A 357 0.90 4.36 -18.56
C ALA A 357 -0.28 3.71 -19.31
N LEU A 358 -1.45 4.33 -19.35
CA LEU A 358 -2.63 3.84 -20.07
C LEU A 358 -2.70 4.30 -21.54
N ALA A 359 -1.99 5.30 -21.93
CA ALA A 359 -1.84 5.76 -23.31
C ALA A 359 -1.06 4.73 -24.15
#